data_7fbdcaf6ab795f2ed4a00e9abae83647
#
_entry.id   7fbdcaf6ab795f2ed4a00e9abae83647
#
_cell.length_a   1.000
_cell.length_b   1.000
_cell.length_c   1.000
_cell.angle_alpha   90.00
_cell.angle_beta   90.00
_cell.angle_gamma   90.00
#
_symmetry.space_group_name_H-M   'P 1'
#
loop_
_entity.id
_entity.type
_entity.pdbx_description
1 polymer ?
#
loop_
_entity_poly.entity_id
_entity_poly.type
_entity_poly.pdbx_seq_one_letter_code
_entity_poly.pdbx_strand_id
1 'polypeptide(L)'
;MWHAPRTLPAAAWTLLAALTATASAAPFAYVPNEKSGTVTVIDTARQVVVRQLPAGKRPRGIAIDPAGRRLYLSDAAANALVTLELPGGASRSTPLGKSPEGVSVTRDGKLVAIAVEESNSVTLIDAATGAQIADITVAGKNPEHAVFSPDGRWLLVSAEEAEQVDVIDVAQKKQVGAVAVGLRPRGIGFSPNGAIAYVACELVNTVFVIDMESRKAIARIPAGKNANGIVVHPDGKHVYVSNGVDGTVMMIDTATNTVSATIPVGKRPWNMALTPDGARLYVANGRSNSVSVIDTLGARKLADINVGELPWGVVIQ
;
A
#
# COMPACT_ATOMS: atom_id res chain seq x y z
N MET A 1 -17.10 -59.02 65.28
CA MET A 1 -15.88 -58.34 64.69
C MET A 1 -16.27 -57.87 63.30
N TRP A 2 -16.49 -56.57 63.16
CA TRP A 2 -16.96 -56.00 61.88
C TRP A 2 -15.72 -55.37 61.20
N HIS A 3 -15.45 -55.80 59.96
CA HIS A 3 -14.39 -55.23 59.14
C HIS A 3 -15.00 -54.11 58.25
N ALA A 4 -14.58 -52.91 58.42
CA ALA A 4 -14.91 -51.78 57.56
C ALA A 4 -14.08 -51.79 56.23
N PRO A 5 -14.68 -51.45 55.10
CA PRO A 5 -13.92 -51.37 53.84
C PRO A 5 -13.11 -50.08 53.74
N ARG A 6 -11.83 -50.22 53.34
CA ARG A 6 -10.91 -49.12 53.02
C ARG A 6 -11.32 -48.48 51.68
N THR A 7 -11.65 -47.20 51.72
CA THR A 7 -11.80 -46.36 50.51
C THR A 7 -10.45 -45.91 49.99
N LEU A 8 -10.16 -46.19 48.72
CA LEU A 8 -9.02 -45.67 47.98
C LEU A 8 -9.29 -44.22 47.55
N PRO A 9 -8.28 -43.29 47.55
CA PRO A 9 -8.50 -41.94 47.09
C PRO A 9 -8.51 -41.88 45.57
N ALA A 10 -9.50 -41.14 44.98
CA ALA A 10 -9.59 -40.86 43.59
C ALA A 10 -8.44 -39.92 43.17
N ALA A 11 -7.59 -40.38 42.24
CA ALA A 11 -6.58 -39.57 41.62
C ALA A 11 -7.26 -38.60 40.64
N ALA A 12 -7.17 -37.29 40.93
CA ALA A 12 -7.60 -36.22 40.03
C ALA A 12 -6.56 -36.05 38.91
N TRP A 13 -6.95 -36.44 37.71
CA TRP A 13 -6.18 -36.15 36.49
C TRP A 13 -6.47 -34.71 36.07
N THR A 14 -5.51 -33.79 36.30
CA THR A 14 -5.53 -32.45 35.74
C THR A 14 -5.11 -32.53 34.26
N LEU A 15 -6.10 -32.40 33.36
CA LEU A 15 -5.82 -32.21 31.94
C LEU A 15 -5.18 -30.81 31.73
N LEU A 16 -3.88 -30.77 31.48
CA LEU A 16 -3.19 -29.58 31.01
C LEU A 16 -3.52 -29.43 29.52
N ALA A 17 -4.50 -28.56 29.19
CA ALA A 17 -4.77 -28.16 27.82
C ALA A 17 -3.58 -27.29 27.33
N ALA A 18 -2.69 -27.87 26.55
CA ALA A 18 -1.67 -27.12 25.83
C ALA A 18 -2.36 -26.27 24.77
N LEU A 19 -2.50 -24.96 25.01
CA LEU A 19 -2.80 -24.02 23.94
C LEU A 19 -1.61 -24.02 22.97
N THR A 20 -1.73 -24.75 21.87
CA THR A 20 -0.86 -24.57 20.71
C THR A 20 -1.25 -23.24 20.07
N ALA A 21 -0.56 -22.17 20.42
CA ALA A 21 -0.59 -20.96 19.62
C ALA A 21 -0.08 -21.35 18.21
N THR A 22 -0.99 -21.38 17.24
CA THR A 22 -0.60 -21.46 15.83
C THR A 22 0.19 -20.20 15.54
N ALA A 23 1.51 -20.33 15.45
CA ALA A 23 2.36 -19.24 14.97
C ALA A 23 1.85 -18.91 13.57
N SER A 24 1.17 -17.77 13.40
CA SER A 24 0.86 -17.24 12.09
C SER A 24 2.20 -17.10 11.35
N ALA A 25 2.28 -17.66 10.16
CA ALA A 25 3.46 -17.44 9.33
C ALA A 25 3.68 -15.92 9.20
N ALA A 26 4.92 -15.47 9.37
CA ALA A 26 5.23 -14.06 9.21
C ALA A 26 4.83 -13.60 7.81
N PRO A 27 4.28 -12.38 7.68
CA PRO A 27 3.86 -11.87 6.39
C PRO A 27 5.06 -11.73 5.44
N PHE A 28 4.79 -11.79 4.14
CA PHE A 28 5.77 -11.51 3.09
C PHE A 28 5.58 -10.09 2.56
N ALA A 29 6.69 -9.40 2.29
CA ALA A 29 6.68 -8.16 1.54
C ALA A 29 7.04 -8.44 0.07
N TYR A 30 6.30 -7.80 -0.84
CA TYR A 30 6.47 -7.91 -2.28
C TYR A 30 6.85 -6.57 -2.86
N VAL A 31 7.96 -6.52 -3.61
CA VAL A 31 8.58 -5.29 -4.09
C VAL A 31 8.75 -5.35 -5.61
N PRO A 32 7.99 -4.59 -6.40
CA PRO A 32 8.18 -4.51 -7.83
C PRO A 32 9.46 -3.74 -8.15
N ASN A 33 10.30 -4.30 -8.99
CA ASN A 33 11.56 -3.73 -9.44
C ASN A 33 11.42 -3.32 -10.90
N GLU A 34 11.19 -2.04 -11.13
CA GLU A 34 10.79 -1.48 -12.43
C GLU A 34 11.77 -1.84 -13.54
N LYS A 35 13.08 -1.70 -13.30
CA LYS A 35 14.10 -1.93 -14.30
C LYS A 35 14.50 -3.40 -14.42
N SER A 36 14.38 -4.17 -13.34
CA SER A 36 14.67 -5.62 -13.37
C SER A 36 13.55 -6.46 -13.96
N GLY A 37 12.32 -5.94 -14.07
CA GLY A 37 11.15 -6.71 -14.53
C GLY A 37 10.72 -7.82 -13.56
N THR A 38 11.00 -7.65 -12.26
CA THR A 38 10.76 -8.68 -11.24
C THR A 38 10.01 -8.13 -10.03
N VAL A 39 9.45 -9.04 -9.22
CA VAL A 39 9.03 -8.78 -7.84
C VAL A 39 9.99 -9.49 -6.90
N THR A 40 10.64 -8.76 -6.00
CA THR A 40 11.39 -9.34 -4.88
C THR A 40 10.45 -9.70 -3.75
N VAL A 41 10.57 -10.92 -3.21
CA VAL A 41 9.79 -11.41 -2.06
C VAL A 41 10.71 -11.42 -0.83
N ILE A 42 10.28 -10.72 0.24
CA ILE A 42 11.02 -10.59 1.49
C ILE A 42 10.24 -11.29 2.61
N ASP A 43 10.89 -12.16 3.34
CA ASP A 43 10.40 -12.68 4.62
C ASP A 43 10.54 -11.57 5.67
N THR A 44 9.41 -11.07 6.19
CA THR A 44 9.41 -9.90 7.08
C THR A 44 9.90 -10.22 8.49
N ALA A 45 9.80 -11.48 8.97
CA ALA A 45 10.33 -11.86 10.27
C ALA A 45 11.87 -11.94 10.26
N ARG A 46 12.42 -12.49 9.17
CA ARG A 46 13.86 -12.68 9.01
C ARG A 46 14.53 -11.48 8.35
N GLN A 47 13.76 -10.60 7.71
CA GLN A 47 14.22 -9.43 6.94
C GLN A 47 15.22 -9.83 5.83
N VAL A 48 14.93 -10.92 5.13
CA VAL A 48 15.76 -11.44 4.04
C VAL A 48 14.96 -11.67 2.76
N VAL A 49 15.61 -11.49 1.62
CA VAL A 49 15.05 -11.88 0.33
C VAL A 49 14.99 -13.41 0.24
N VAL A 50 13.82 -13.95 -0.04
CA VAL A 50 13.59 -15.40 -0.17
C VAL A 50 13.34 -15.83 -1.61
N ARG A 51 12.89 -14.91 -2.47
CA ARG A 51 12.55 -15.22 -3.86
C ARG A 51 12.55 -13.98 -4.74
N GLN A 52 12.68 -14.18 -6.05
CA GLN A 52 12.32 -13.23 -7.09
C GLN A 52 11.35 -13.87 -8.06
N LEU A 53 10.30 -13.13 -8.44
CA LEU A 53 9.27 -13.57 -9.38
C LEU A 53 9.35 -12.71 -10.66
N PRO A 54 9.25 -13.28 -11.86
CA PRO A 54 9.06 -12.49 -13.07
C PRO A 54 7.76 -11.68 -12.99
N ALA A 55 7.79 -10.40 -13.37
CA ALA A 55 6.66 -9.48 -13.19
C ALA A 55 6.35 -8.62 -14.42
N GLY A 56 6.86 -8.96 -15.57
CA GLY A 56 6.68 -8.19 -16.80
C GLY A 56 7.94 -7.45 -17.23
N LYS A 57 7.78 -6.40 -18.03
CA LYS A 57 8.89 -5.63 -18.59
C LYS A 57 9.28 -4.42 -17.74
N ARG A 58 8.24 -3.74 -17.16
CA ARG A 58 8.42 -2.51 -16.40
C ARG A 58 7.34 -2.43 -15.30
N PRO A 59 7.40 -3.33 -14.29
CA PRO A 59 6.42 -3.35 -13.21
C PRO A 59 6.57 -2.11 -12.31
N ARG A 60 5.45 -1.40 -12.06
CA ARG A 60 5.40 -0.21 -11.20
C ARG A 60 4.43 -0.40 -10.05
N GLY A 61 3.18 0.05 -10.22
CA GLY A 61 2.16 -0.09 -9.20
C GLY A 61 1.93 -1.54 -8.81
N ILE A 62 1.73 -1.79 -7.53
CA ILE A 62 1.47 -3.13 -6.99
C ILE A 62 0.36 -3.08 -5.95
N ALA A 63 -0.53 -4.05 -6.02
CA ALA A 63 -1.52 -4.34 -4.97
C ALA A 63 -1.56 -5.85 -4.70
N ILE A 64 -2.01 -6.23 -3.50
CA ILE A 64 -2.22 -7.63 -3.12
C ILE A 64 -3.68 -7.85 -2.74
N ASP A 65 -4.27 -8.97 -3.11
CA ASP A 65 -5.63 -9.28 -2.69
C ASP A 65 -5.68 -9.53 -1.17
N PRO A 66 -6.81 -9.25 -0.50
CA PRO A 66 -6.91 -9.39 0.96
C PRO A 66 -6.66 -10.81 1.48
N ALA A 67 -6.77 -11.81 0.61
CA ALA A 67 -6.48 -13.20 0.95
C ALA A 67 -5.01 -13.59 0.75
N GLY A 68 -4.16 -12.67 0.25
CA GLY A 68 -2.74 -12.93 0.00
C GLY A 68 -2.46 -13.92 -1.11
N ARG A 69 -3.39 -14.11 -2.05
CA ARG A 69 -3.27 -15.14 -3.10
C ARG A 69 -2.87 -14.58 -4.46
N ARG A 70 -3.04 -13.27 -4.67
CA ARG A 70 -2.77 -12.61 -5.96
C ARG A 70 -2.08 -11.28 -5.78
N LEU A 71 -1.07 -11.06 -6.61
CA LEU A 71 -0.52 -9.73 -6.85
C LEU A 71 -1.07 -9.17 -8.15
N TYR A 72 -1.38 -7.88 -8.13
CA TYR A 72 -1.78 -7.10 -9.27
C TYR A 72 -0.71 -6.05 -9.53
N LEU A 73 -0.11 -6.04 -10.72
CA LEU A 73 0.98 -5.15 -11.08
C LEU A 73 0.67 -4.42 -12.38
N SER A 74 0.90 -3.13 -12.43
CA SER A 74 0.95 -2.41 -13.69
C SER A 74 2.28 -2.69 -14.38
N ASP A 75 2.24 -3.05 -15.67
CA ASP A 75 3.43 -3.11 -16.54
C ASP A 75 3.35 -1.94 -17.53
N ALA A 76 4.04 -0.85 -17.20
CA ALA A 76 4.00 0.38 -17.97
C ALA A 76 4.58 0.23 -19.38
N ALA A 77 5.50 -0.71 -19.61
CA ALA A 77 6.05 -0.97 -20.94
C ALA A 77 5.19 -1.90 -21.80
N ALA A 78 4.41 -2.78 -21.16
CA ALA A 78 3.50 -3.68 -21.86
C ALA A 78 2.09 -3.10 -22.01
N ASN A 79 1.79 -1.96 -21.35
CA ASN A 79 0.43 -1.40 -21.26
C ASN A 79 -0.58 -2.44 -20.76
N ALA A 80 -0.28 -3.06 -19.63
CA ALA A 80 -1.05 -4.19 -19.12
C ALA A 80 -1.11 -4.24 -17.59
N LEU A 81 -2.16 -4.87 -17.07
CA LEU A 81 -2.19 -5.39 -15.71
C LEU A 81 -1.66 -6.82 -15.72
N VAL A 82 -0.59 -7.09 -14.98
CA VAL A 82 -0.08 -8.43 -14.72
C VAL A 82 -0.67 -8.93 -13.40
N THR A 83 -1.38 -10.04 -13.43
CA THR A 83 -1.88 -10.73 -12.24
C THR A 83 -1.02 -11.96 -12.01
N LEU A 84 -0.38 -12.07 -10.84
CA LEU A 84 0.43 -13.21 -10.42
C LEU A 84 -0.29 -13.98 -9.32
N GLU A 85 -0.52 -15.28 -9.54
CA GLU A 85 -1.00 -16.17 -8.47
C GLU A 85 0.15 -16.50 -7.52
N LEU A 86 -0.06 -16.34 -6.22
CA LEU A 86 0.93 -16.66 -5.18
C LEU A 86 0.80 -18.12 -4.71
N PRO A 87 1.90 -18.74 -4.32
CA PRO A 87 3.24 -18.22 -4.06
C PRO A 87 4.21 -18.21 -5.27
N GLY A 88 3.78 -18.03 -6.48
CA GLY A 88 4.63 -17.98 -7.68
C GLY A 88 4.13 -18.90 -8.78
N GLY A 89 2.81 -18.99 -8.88
CA GLY A 89 2.10 -19.76 -9.90
C GLY A 89 1.93 -19.03 -11.23
N ALA A 90 0.80 -19.28 -11.89
CA ALA A 90 0.48 -18.74 -13.19
C ALA A 90 0.39 -17.19 -13.16
N SER A 91 0.80 -16.58 -14.27
CA SER A 91 0.58 -15.17 -14.53
C SER A 91 -0.44 -14.97 -15.64
N ARG A 92 -1.24 -13.91 -15.53
CA ARG A 92 -2.16 -13.44 -16.56
C ARG A 92 -1.86 -11.99 -16.87
N SER A 93 -1.91 -11.62 -18.14
CA SER A 93 -1.80 -10.24 -18.59
C SER A 93 -3.14 -9.77 -19.16
N THR A 94 -3.63 -8.63 -18.67
CA THR A 94 -4.86 -7.96 -19.16
C THR A 94 -4.46 -6.65 -19.82
N PRO A 95 -4.77 -6.41 -21.11
CA PRO A 95 -4.43 -5.15 -21.77
C PRO A 95 -5.09 -3.95 -21.10
N LEU A 96 -4.37 -2.84 -21.04
CA LEU A 96 -4.80 -1.54 -20.50
C LEU A 96 -4.49 -0.43 -21.51
N GLY A 97 -4.89 0.80 -21.17
CA GLY A 97 -4.41 1.99 -21.86
C GLY A 97 -2.90 2.23 -21.63
N LYS A 98 -2.39 3.33 -22.20
CA LYS A 98 -0.94 3.63 -22.16
C LYS A 98 -0.45 4.10 -20.81
N SER A 99 0.73 3.63 -20.42
CA SER A 99 1.41 3.98 -19.18
C SER A 99 0.56 3.74 -17.93
N PRO A 100 0.17 2.47 -17.61
CA PRO A 100 -0.50 2.18 -16.36
C PRO A 100 0.48 2.35 -15.18
N GLU A 101 0.02 3.01 -14.12
CA GLU A 101 0.80 3.40 -12.94
C GLU A 101 0.29 2.74 -11.67
N GLY A 102 -0.23 3.51 -10.72
CA GLY A 102 -0.69 3.00 -9.43
C GLY A 102 -1.82 1.99 -9.54
N VAL A 103 -1.76 0.95 -8.73
CA VAL A 103 -2.75 -0.13 -8.64
C VAL A 103 -3.29 -0.22 -7.21
N SER A 104 -4.58 -0.36 -7.05
CA SER A 104 -5.22 -0.64 -5.76
C SER A 104 -6.30 -1.71 -5.89
N VAL A 105 -6.65 -2.33 -4.75
CA VAL A 105 -7.69 -3.35 -4.66
C VAL A 105 -8.66 -3.01 -3.52
N THR A 106 -9.94 -3.28 -3.69
CA THR A 106 -10.93 -3.09 -2.63
C THR A 106 -10.70 -4.05 -1.46
N ARG A 107 -11.11 -3.66 -0.24
CA ARG A 107 -10.97 -4.50 0.95
C ARG A 107 -11.71 -5.84 0.86
N ASP A 108 -12.76 -5.93 0.06
CA ASP A 108 -13.46 -7.19 -0.20
C ASP A 108 -12.81 -8.01 -1.33
N GLY A 109 -11.76 -7.49 -1.95
CA GLY A 109 -11.00 -8.16 -3.00
C GLY A 109 -11.72 -8.28 -4.34
N LYS A 110 -12.81 -7.56 -4.58
CA LYS A 110 -13.63 -7.73 -5.79
C LYS A 110 -13.20 -6.86 -6.96
N LEU A 111 -12.70 -5.66 -6.69
CA LEU A 111 -12.33 -4.68 -7.71
C LEU A 111 -10.85 -4.33 -7.61
N VAL A 112 -10.22 -4.20 -8.78
CA VAL A 112 -8.88 -3.62 -8.93
C VAL A 112 -9.03 -2.33 -9.74
N ALA A 113 -8.40 -1.24 -9.26
CA ALA A 113 -8.32 0.03 -9.97
C ALA A 113 -6.89 0.29 -10.41
N ILE A 114 -6.72 0.77 -11.62
CA ILE A 114 -5.43 1.12 -12.20
C ILE A 114 -5.51 2.53 -12.76
N ALA A 115 -4.61 3.41 -12.33
CA ALA A 115 -4.42 4.71 -12.95
C ALA A 115 -3.70 4.51 -14.29
N VAL A 116 -4.21 5.11 -15.37
CA VAL A 116 -3.66 4.97 -16.73
C VAL A 116 -3.26 6.35 -17.22
N GLU A 117 -1.98 6.68 -17.01
CA GLU A 117 -1.42 8.03 -17.10
C GLU A 117 -1.66 8.71 -18.44
N GLU A 118 -1.15 8.15 -19.54
CA GLU A 118 -1.25 8.77 -20.87
C GLU A 118 -2.66 8.68 -21.47
N SER A 119 -3.57 7.88 -20.89
CA SER A 119 -4.96 7.79 -21.30
C SER A 119 -5.87 8.73 -20.53
N ASN A 120 -5.36 9.40 -19.48
CA ASN A 120 -6.14 10.21 -18.55
C ASN A 120 -7.40 9.49 -18.04
N SER A 121 -7.24 8.23 -17.65
CA SER A 121 -8.35 7.39 -17.20
C SER A 121 -7.97 6.52 -16.01
N VAL A 122 -8.98 5.95 -15.37
CA VAL A 122 -8.84 4.86 -14.41
C VAL A 122 -9.61 3.66 -14.93
N THR A 123 -8.91 2.54 -15.07
CA THR A 123 -9.53 1.27 -15.44
C THR A 123 -9.94 0.49 -14.20
N LEU A 124 -11.20 0.02 -14.15
CA LEU A 124 -11.71 -0.90 -13.13
C LEU A 124 -11.77 -2.33 -13.71
N ILE A 125 -11.21 -3.27 -12.95
CA ILE A 125 -11.15 -4.70 -13.30
C ILE A 125 -11.90 -5.51 -12.25
N ASP A 126 -12.68 -6.48 -12.67
CA ASP A 126 -13.20 -7.54 -11.81
C ASP A 126 -12.05 -8.48 -11.40
N ALA A 127 -11.75 -8.54 -10.12
CA ALA A 127 -10.59 -9.27 -9.60
C ALA A 127 -10.70 -10.80 -9.80
N ALA A 128 -11.91 -11.35 -9.83
CA ALA A 128 -12.12 -12.78 -10.00
C ALA A 128 -11.91 -13.23 -11.45
N THR A 129 -12.50 -12.48 -12.40
CA THR A 129 -12.47 -12.84 -13.82
C THR A 129 -11.32 -12.18 -14.58
N GLY A 130 -10.83 -11.02 -14.09
CA GLY A 130 -9.89 -10.15 -14.78
C GLY A 130 -10.49 -9.39 -15.95
N ALA A 131 -11.82 -9.34 -16.03
CA ALA A 131 -12.51 -8.57 -17.05
C ALA A 131 -12.51 -7.09 -16.71
N GLN A 132 -12.32 -6.24 -17.71
CA GLN A 132 -12.50 -4.81 -17.57
C GLN A 132 -13.98 -4.49 -17.38
N ILE A 133 -14.31 -3.78 -16.28
CA ILE A 133 -15.67 -3.40 -15.92
C ILE A 133 -16.00 -1.98 -16.43
N ALA A 134 -14.99 -1.10 -16.35
CA ALA A 134 -15.12 0.29 -16.78
C ALA A 134 -13.75 0.89 -17.11
N ASP A 135 -13.76 1.89 -17.97
CA ASP A 135 -12.67 2.82 -18.18
C ASP A 135 -13.23 4.23 -17.96
N ILE A 136 -12.78 4.88 -16.90
CA ILE A 136 -13.36 6.13 -16.41
C ILE A 136 -12.41 7.25 -16.75
N THR A 137 -12.76 8.09 -17.72
CA THR A 137 -12.01 9.31 -17.99
C THR A 137 -12.06 10.24 -16.80
N VAL A 138 -10.91 10.75 -16.38
CA VAL A 138 -10.77 11.72 -15.28
C VAL A 138 -10.46 13.11 -15.83
N ALA A 139 -10.88 14.14 -15.12
CA ALA A 139 -10.69 15.53 -15.52
C ALA A 139 -9.25 15.99 -15.29
N GLY A 140 -8.59 15.43 -14.31
CA GLY A 140 -7.18 15.66 -14.05
C GLY A 140 -6.31 15.01 -15.12
N LYS A 141 -5.13 15.61 -15.34
CA LYS A 141 -4.16 15.09 -16.32
C LYS A 141 -3.08 14.26 -15.62
N ASN A 142 -2.64 13.21 -16.32
CA ASN A 142 -1.61 12.29 -15.85
C ASN A 142 -1.98 11.67 -14.48
N PRO A 143 -3.03 10.82 -14.39
CA PRO A 143 -3.37 10.10 -13.17
C PRO A 143 -2.24 9.13 -12.79
N GLU A 144 -1.72 9.29 -11.57
CA GLU A 144 -0.59 8.50 -11.04
C GLU A 144 -1.04 7.41 -10.07
N HIS A 145 -1.89 7.76 -9.12
CA HIS A 145 -2.46 6.82 -8.16
C HIS A 145 -3.97 6.85 -8.18
N ALA A 146 -4.57 5.68 -8.06
CA ALA A 146 -6.00 5.49 -7.86
C ALA A 146 -6.20 4.62 -6.61
N VAL A 147 -6.76 5.18 -5.52
CA VAL A 147 -6.83 4.53 -4.21
C VAL A 147 -8.27 4.47 -3.72
N PHE A 148 -8.75 3.26 -3.44
CA PHE A 148 -10.08 3.06 -2.86
C PHE A 148 -10.18 3.55 -1.42
N SER A 149 -11.31 4.18 -1.07
CA SER A 149 -11.68 4.39 0.32
C SER A 149 -11.89 3.03 1.03
N PRO A 150 -11.73 2.98 2.37
CA PRO A 150 -11.87 1.72 3.12
C PRO A 150 -13.21 1.01 2.98
N ASP A 151 -14.29 1.76 2.71
CA ASP A 151 -15.64 1.24 2.46
C ASP A 151 -15.89 0.86 0.99
N GLY A 152 -14.92 1.14 0.10
CA GLY A 152 -15.00 0.87 -1.33
C GLY A 152 -15.94 1.81 -2.11
N ARG A 153 -16.53 2.83 -1.46
CA ARG A 153 -17.46 3.77 -2.08
C ARG A 153 -16.75 4.76 -3.00
N TRP A 154 -15.64 5.30 -2.55
CA TRP A 154 -14.88 6.30 -3.27
C TRP A 154 -13.59 5.74 -3.83
N LEU A 155 -13.17 6.28 -4.96
CA LEU A 155 -11.84 6.09 -5.51
C LEU A 155 -11.26 7.49 -5.72
N LEU A 156 -10.18 7.80 -5.00
CA LEU A 156 -9.43 9.04 -5.17
C LEU A 156 -8.31 8.84 -6.17
N VAL A 157 -8.16 9.79 -7.09
CA VAL A 157 -7.17 9.73 -8.18
C VAL A 157 -6.30 10.97 -8.14
N SER A 158 -5.00 10.82 -7.91
CA SER A 158 -4.05 11.93 -8.01
C SER A 158 -3.75 12.25 -9.46
N ALA A 159 -3.90 13.52 -9.83
CA ALA A 159 -3.71 14.01 -11.18
C ALA A 159 -2.51 14.97 -11.21
N GLU A 160 -1.35 14.48 -11.63
CA GLU A 160 -0.07 15.18 -11.49
C GLU A 160 -0.03 16.60 -12.07
N GLU A 161 -0.64 16.81 -13.25
CA GLU A 161 -0.58 18.08 -13.97
C GLU A 161 -1.78 19.01 -13.71
N ALA A 162 -2.75 18.57 -12.88
CA ALA A 162 -3.98 19.32 -12.68
C ALA A 162 -4.16 19.87 -11.25
N GLU A 163 -3.18 19.72 -10.37
CA GLU A 163 -3.20 20.23 -8.98
C GLU A 163 -4.46 19.83 -8.22
N GLN A 164 -4.97 18.63 -8.50
CA GLN A 164 -6.21 18.13 -7.92
C GLN A 164 -6.17 16.64 -7.67
N VAL A 165 -7.09 16.20 -6.82
CA VAL A 165 -7.46 14.81 -6.65
C VAL A 165 -8.88 14.63 -7.17
N ASP A 166 -9.04 13.82 -8.20
CA ASP A 166 -10.36 13.48 -8.74
C ASP A 166 -11.07 12.49 -7.82
N VAL A 167 -12.39 12.65 -7.68
CA VAL A 167 -13.24 11.82 -6.84
C VAL A 167 -14.20 11.03 -7.74
N ILE A 168 -14.04 9.70 -7.73
CA ILE A 168 -14.88 8.78 -8.47
C ILE A 168 -15.86 8.11 -7.49
N ASP A 169 -17.14 8.08 -7.81
CA ASP A 169 -18.13 7.19 -7.19
C ASP A 169 -18.02 5.81 -7.88
N VAL A 170 -17.58 4.81 -7.11
CA VAL A 170 -17.28 3.47 -7.62
C VAL A 170 -18.54 2.75 -8.12
N ALA A 171 -19.66 2.93 -7.43
CA ALA A 171 -20.93 2.30 -7.83
C ALA A 171 -21.47 2.91 -9.13
N GLN A 172 -21.35 4.24 -9.30
CA GLN A 172 -21.74 4.93 -10.50
C GLN A 172 -20.71 4.79 -11.64
N LYS A 173 -19.49 4.37 -11.34
CA LYS A 173 -18.36 4.31 -12.29
C LYS A 173 -18.13 5.66 -12.99
N LYS A 174 -18.17 6.72 -12.20
CA LYS A 174 -18.12 8.09 -12.73
C LYS A 174 -17.38 9.03 -11.78
N GLN A 175 -16.60 9.94 -12.34
CA GLN A 175 -16.10 11.08 -11.59
C GLN A 175 -17.24 11.99 -11.17
N VAL A 176 -17.31 12.33 -9.87
CA VAL A 176 -18.38 13.14 -9.28
C VAL A 176 -17.88 14.44 -8.67
N GLY A 177 -16.56 14.68 -8.73
CA GLY A 177 -15.95 15.90 -8.24
C GLY A 177 -14.44 15.83 -8.29
N ALA A 178 -13.81 16.89 -7.78
CA ALA A 178 -12.39 16.99 -7.55
C ALA A 178 -12.10 17.85 -6.33
N VAL A 179 -10.96 17.62 -5.68
CA VAL A 179 -10.47 18.41 -4.56
C VAL A 179 -9.19 19.10 -4.98
N ALA A 180 -9.17 20.43 -4.93
CA ALA A 180 -7.95 21.20 -5.21
C ALA A 180 -6.90 20.93 -4.11
N VAL A 181 -5.67 20.64 -4.52
CA VAL A 181 -4.51 20.39 -3.67
C VAL A 181 -3.31 21.20 -4.17
N GLY A 182 -2.09 20.74 -3.96
CA GLY A 182 -0.88 21.39 -4.48
C GLY A 182 -0.39 20.76 -5.77
N LEU A 183 0.67 21.37 -6.30
CA LEU A 183 1.36 20.91 -7.51
C LEU A 183 1.85 19.47 -7.36
N ARG A 184 1.57 18.67 -8.37
CA ARG A 184 1.99 17.29 -8.55
C ARG A 184 1.58 16.38 -7.40
N PRO A 185 0.27 16.15 -7.20
CA PRO A 185 -0.21 15.18 -6.22
C PRO A 185 0.21 13.76 -6.61
N ARG A 186 0.69 13.03 -5.62
CA ARG A 186 1.22 11.66 -5.72
C ARG A 186 0.43 10.70 -4.83
N GLY A 187 1.10 10.16 -3.82
CA GLY A 187 0.56 9.17 -2.90
C GLY A 187 -0.70 9.66 -2.17
N ILE A 188 -1.64 8.75 -2.03
CA ILE A 188 -2.91 8.94 -1.32
C ILE A 188 -3.03 7.87 -0.24
N GLY A 189 -3.49 8.25 0.95
CA GLY A 189 -3.82 7.32 2.04
C GLY A 189 -5.06 7.75 2.78
N PHE A 190 -5.94 6.80 3.10
CA PHE A 190 -7.13 7.05 3.90
C PHE A 190 -6.92 6.73 5.37
N SER A 191 -7.57 7.49 6.27
CA SER A 191 -7.76 7.07 7.65
C SER A 191 -8.52 5.74 7.71
N PRO A 192 -8.34 4.91 8.76
CA PRO A 192 -8.98 3.59 8.83
C PRO A 192 -10.51 3.60 8.70
N ASN A 193 -11.16 4.68 9.13
CA ASN A 193 -12.60 4.89 9.02
C ASN A 193 -13.03 5.56 7.70
N GLY A 194 -12.08 5.95 6.84
CA GLY A 194 -12.35 6.60 5.55
C GLY A 194 -12.80 8.06 5.63
N ALA A 195 -12.87 8.66 6.82
CA ALA A 195 -13.34 10.04 6.97
C ALA A 195 -12.33 11.10 6.49
N ILE A 196 -11.04 10.77 6.54
CA ILE A 196 -9.94 11.65 6.13
C ILE A 196 -9.11 10.96 5.05
N ALA A 197 -8.66 11.73 4.07
CA ALA A 197 -7.61 11.31 3.15
C ALA A 197 -6.41 12.26 3.24
N TYR A 198 -5.22 11.70 3.08
CA TYR A 198 -3.94 12.40 3.04
C TYR A 198 -3.35 12.30 1.64
N VAL A 199 -2.88 13.41 1.10
CA VAL A 199 -2.33 13.48 -0.27
C VAL A 199 -0.98 14.19 -0.23
N ALA A 200 0.07 13.51 -0.65
CA ALA A 200 1.38 14.10 -0.82
C ALA A 200 1.44 14.88 -2.13
N CYS A 201 1.88 16.14 -2.09
CA CYS A 201 2.10 16.98 -3.25
C CYS A 201 3.59 17.27 -3.43
N GLU A 202 4.17 16.68 -4.47
CA GLU A 202 5.61 16.54 -4.65
C GLU A 202 6.32 17.89 -4.80
N LEU A 203 5.79 18.79 -5.63
CA LEU A 203 6.48 20.05 -5.98
C LEU A 203 6.24 21.17 -4.97
N VAL A 204 5.27 21.04 -4.07
CA VAL A 204 5.04 21.99 -2.99
C VAL A 204 5.50 21.46 -1.62
N ASN A 205 6.06 20.23 -1.57
CA ASN A 205 6.59 19.62 -0.34
C ASN A 205 5.57 19.66 0.80
N THR A 206 4.34 19.24 0.52
CA THR A 206 3.22 19.39 1.46
C THR A 206 2.32 18.17 1.39
N VAL A 207 1.81 17.75 2.55
CA VAL A 207 0.70 16.79 2.65
C VAL A 207 -0.59 17.57 2.88
N PHE A 208 -1.57 17.37 2.01
CA PHE A 208 -2.92 17.90 2.17
C PHE A 208 -3.78 16.90 2.92
N VAL A 209 -4.55 17.41 3.87
CA VAL A 209 -5.53 16.65 4.64
C VAL A 209 -6.91 16.97 4.09
N ILE A 210 -7.61 15.97 3.58
CA ILE A 210 -8.91 16.10 2.93
C ILE A 210 -9.98 15.49 3.85
N ASP A 211 -11.00 16.28 4.16
CA ASP A 211 -12.23 15.78 4.77
C ASP A 211 -13.13 15.18 3.68
N MET A 212 -13.48 13.91 3.82
CA MET A 212 -14.20 13.17 2.80
C MET A 212 -15.70 13.45 2.76
N GLU A 213 -16.29 13.98 3.82
CA GLU A 213 -17.69 14.39 3.85
C GLU A 213 -17.89 15.66 3.03
N SER A 214 -17.12 16.70 3.34
CA SER A 214 -17.16 17.98 2.62
C SER A 214 -16.40 17.96 1.29
N ARG A 215 -15.50 17.01 1.08
CA ARG A 215 -14.57 16.90 -0.05
C ARG A 215 -13.73 18.17 -0.22
N LYS A 216 -13.16 18.63 0.88
CA LYS A 216 -12.32 19.83 0.91
C LYS A 216 -11.00 19.54 1.61
N ALA A 217 -9.95 20.20 1.17
CA ALA A 217 -8.70 20.24 1.93
C ALA A 217 -8.91 21.12 3.18
N ILE A 218 -8.74 20.51 4.36
CA ILE A 218 -8.97 21.14 5.66
C ILE A 218 -7.67 21.51 6.39
N ALA A 219 -6.54 20.92 6.00
CA ALA A 219 -5.23 21.24 6.54
C ALA A 219 -4.12 20.99 5.51
N ARG A 220 -2.96 21.62 5.77
CA ARG A 220 -1.72 21.47 5.01
C ARG A 220 -0.58 21.23 5.98
N ILE A 221 0.19 20.17 5.78
CA ILE A 221 1.29 19.78 6.65
C ILE A 221 2.58 19.90 5.85
N PRO A 222 3.54 20.74 6.26
CA PRO A 222 4.85 20.80 5.60
C PRO A 222 5.53 19.43 5.64
N ALA A 223 6.02 18.98 4.50
CA ALA A 223 6.78 17.74 4.34
C ALA A 223 8.20 18.02 3.85
N GLY A 224 9.00 16.98 3.70
CA GLY A 224 10.32 17.08 3.09
C GLY A 224 10.26 17.23 1.57
N LYS A 225 11.42 17.46 0.95
CA LYS A 225 11.53 17.69 -0.50
C LYS A 225 11.11 16.48 -1.31
N ASN A 226 10.24 16.74 -2.27
CA ASN A 226 9.60 15.74 -3.12
C ASN A 226 8.80 14.71 -2.28
N ALA A 227 7.83 15.18 -1.50
CA ALA A 227 6.86 14.34 -0.79
C ALA A 227 6.14 13.42 -1.80
N ASN A 228 6.13 12.10 -1.55
CA ASN A 228 5.68 11.13 -2.54
C ASN A 228 4.69 10.11 -1.96
N GLY A 229 5.15 8.98 -1.42
CA GLY A 229 4.29 7.94 -0.90
C GLY A 229 3.63 8.31 0.43
N ILE A 230 2.40 7.86 0.63
CA ILE A 230 1.63 8.01 1.87
C ILE A 230 1.22 6.63 2.37
N VAL A 231 1.40 6.39 3.67
CA VAL A 231 0.84 5.22 4.38
C VAL A 231 0.25 5.68 5.71
N VAL A 232 -0.99 5.32 5.96
CA VAL A 232 -1.66 5.59 7.24
C VAL A 232 -1.52 4.37 8.15
N HIS A 233 -1.11 4.60 9.40
CA HIS A 233 -0.99 3.53 10.38
C HIS A 233 -2.38 2.95 10.73
N PRO A 234 -2.50 1.62 10.97
CA PRO A 234 -3.80 0.99 11.29
C PRO A 234 -4.51 1.56 12.51
N ASP A 235 -3.77 2.14 13.48
CA ASP A 235 -4.36 2.81 14.64
C ASP A 235 -4.98 4.20 14.32
N GLY A 236 -4.76 4.70 13.10
CA GLY A 236 -5.23 6.02 12.66
C GLY A 236 -4.51 7.21 13.28
N LYS A 237 -3.50 7.00 14.13
CA LYS A 237 -2.81 8.08 14.86
C LYS A 237 -1.58 8.63 14.14
N HIS A 238 -1.07 7.89 13.15
CA HIS A 238 0.13 8.29 12.42
C HIS A 238 -0.04 8.16 10.92
N VAL A 239 0.59 9.07 10.20
CA VAL A 239 0.77 9.00 8.73
C VAL A 239 2.25 9.06 8.43
N TYR A 240 2.72 8.20 7.54
CA TYR A 240 4.09 8.19 7.04
C TYR A 240 4.14 8.77 5.65
N VAL A 241 5.13 9.62 5.41
CA VAL A 241 5.35 10.31 4.12
C VAL A 241 6.79 10.11 3.69
N SER A 242 7.01 9.58 2.50
CA SER A 242 8.35 9.50 1.92
C SER A 242 8.73 10.82 1.24
N ASN A 243 9.99 11.25 1.39
CA ASN A 243 10.52 12.48 0.83
C ASN A 243 11.66 12.14 -0.13
N GLY A 244 11.36 12.14 -1.43
CA GLY A 244 12.20 11.56 -2.47
C GLY A 244 13.59 12.21 -2.63
N VAL A 245 13.71 13.52 -2.47
CA VAL A 245 14.98 14.24 -2.56
C VAL A 245 15.74 14.18 -1.24
N ASP A 246 15.06 14.33 -0.11
CA ASP A 246 15.71 14.32 1.20
C ASP A 246 16.17 12.92 1.64
N GLY A 247 15.65 11.85 1.03
CA GLY A 247 15.98 10.48 1.43
C GLY A 247 15.49 10.17 2.84
N THR A 248 14.29 10.63 3.18
CA THR A 248 13.70 10.46 4.51
C THR A 248 12.27 9.95 4.45
N VAL A 249 11.79 9.42 5.56
CA VAL A 249 10.37 9.24 5.86
C VAL A 249 10.01 10.11 7.06
N MET A 250 8.97 10.92 6.93
CA MET A 250 8.39 11.67 8.04
C MET A 250 7.21 10.90 8.64
N MET A 251 7.11 10.93 9.96
CA MET A 251 5.96 10.48 10.72
C MET A 251 5.17 11.70 11.18
N ILE A 252 3.89 11.73 10.84
CA ILE A 252 2.94 12.81 11.17
C ILE A 252 1.98 12.30 12.24
N ASP A 253 1.79 13.05 13.31
CA ASP A 253 0.72 12.85 14.28
C ASP A 253 -0.59 13.39 13.72
N THR A 254 -1.63 12.55 13.63
CA THR A 254 -2.91 12.90 13.00
C THR A 254 -3.81 13.79 13.89
N ALA A 255 -3.60 13.79 15.20
CA ALA A 255 -4.38 14.61 16.12
C ALA A 255 -3.95 16.08 16.06
N THR A 256 -2.66 16.33 15.82
CA THR A 256 -2.07 17.67 15.78
C THR A 256 -1.75 18.15 14.36
N ASN A 257 -1.72 17.23 13.38
CA ASN A 257 -1.25 17.48 12.02
C ASN A 257 0.19 18.03 11.99
N THR A 258 1.06 17.52 12.85
CA THR A 258 2.47 17.93 12.94
C THR A 258 3.40 16.75 12.72
N VAL A 259 4.61 17.05 12.21
CA VAL A 259 5.67 16.05 12.07
C VAL A 259 6.23 15.71 13.44
N SER A 260 6.13 14.44 13.85
CA SER A 260 6.63 13.91 15.13
C SER A 260 8.02 13.30 15.01
N ALA A 261 8.41 12.80 13.83
CA ALA A 261 9.74 12.26 13.57
C ALA A 261 10.12 12.37 12.09
N THR A 262 11.44 12.41 11.83
CA THR A 262 12.04 12.31 10.49
C THR A 262 13.13 11.25 10.51
N ILE A 263 12.97 10.21 9.67
CA ILE A 263 13.78 9.00 9.70
C ILE A 263 14.57 8.91 8.39
N PRO A 264 15.92 8.93 8.41
CA PRO A 264 16.73 8.73 7.22
C PRO A 264 16.55 7.31 6.63
N VAL A 265 16.38 7.24 5.30
CA VAL A 265 16.25 5.99 4.54
C VAL A 265 17.23 5.99 3.34
N GLY A 266 16.96 5.22 2.31
CA GLY A 266 17.77 5.23 1.09
C GLY A 266 17.43 6.40 0.16
N LYS A 267 18.06 6.39 -1.04
CA LYS A 267 17.88 7.44 -2.04
C LYS A 267 16.58 7.26 -2.82
N ARG A 268 15.84 8.37 -2.99
CA ARG A 268 14.55 8.41 -3.70
C ARG A 268 13.56 7.39 -3.15
N PRO A 269 13.19 7.49 -1.85
CA PRO A 269 12.09 6.70 -1.33
C PRO A 269 10.79 7.05 -2.06
N TRP A 270 10.04 6.02 -2.45
CA TRP A 270 8.76 6.12 -3.13
C TRP A 270 7.66 5.56 -2.24
N ASN A 271 6.98 4.49 -2.69
CA ASN A 271 5.88 3.91 -1.93
C ASN A 271 6.36 2.98 -0.81
N MET A 272 5.49 2.79 0.16
CA MET A 272 5.76 2.12 1.42
C MET A 272 4.59 1.22 1.80
N ALA A 273 4.83 0.25 2.68
CA ALA A 273 3.78 -0.54 3.31
C ALA A 273 4.12 -0.87 4.76
N LEU A 274 3.08 -0.92 5.61
CA LEU A 274 3.17 -1.41 6.98
C LEU A 274 2.92 -2.91 7.04
N THR A 275 3.56 -3.59 7.99
CA THR A 275 3.12 -4.92 8.41
C THR A 275 1.70 -4.84 8.96
N PRO A 276 0.89 -5.92 8.90
CA PRO A 276 -0.51 -5.90 9.36
C PRO A 276 -0.69 -5.45 10.82
N ASP A 277 0.28 -5.70 11.68
CA ASP A 277 0.33 -5.24 13.08
C ASP A 277 0.77 -3.77 13.24
N GLY A 278 1.17 -3.11 12.14
CA GLY A 278 1.71 -1.76 12.15
C GLY A 278 3.14 -1.62 12.72
N ALA A 279 3.77 -2.70 13.20
CA ALA A 279 5.03 -2.62 13.93
C ALA A 279 6.24 -2.28 13.05
N ARG A 280 6.17 -2.55 11.74
CA ARG A 280 7.25 -2.29 10.78
C ARG A 280 6.74 -1.60 9.53
N LEU A 281 7.49 -0.60 9.06
CA LEU A 281 7.26 0.05 7.79
C LEU A 281 8.39 -0.30 6.81
N TYR A 282 8.04 -0.77 5.64
CA TYR A 282 8.95 -1.11 4.54
C TYR A 282 8.89 -0.03 3.48
N VAL A 283 10.03 0.54 3.11
CA VAL A 283 10.15 1.72 2.22
C VAL A 283 10.96 1.36 0.99
N ALA A 284 10.38 1.43 -0.18
CA ALA A 284 11.10 1.22 -1.43
C ALA A 284 11.98 2.42 -1.78
N ASN A 285 13.30 2.23 -1.83
CA ASN A 285 14.28 3.26 -2.16
C ASN A 285 14.72 3.11 -3.62
N GLY A 286 14.01 3.79 -4.54
CA GLY A 286 14.15 3.57 -5.98
C GLY A 286 15.57 3.74 -6.52
N ARG A 287 16.35 4.68 -6.00
CA ARG A 287 17.72 4.94 -6.46
C ARG A 287 18.81 4.30 -5.60
N SER A 288 18.43 3.54 -4.58
CA SER A 288 19.37 2.72 -3.79
C SER A 288 19.23 1.23 -4.09
N ASN A 289 18.23 0.80 -4.88
CA ASN A 289 17.93 -0.59 -5.14
C ASN A 289 17.75 -1.39 -3.84
N SER A 290 17.10 -0.78 -2.87
CA SER A 290 16.92 -1.34 -1.53
C SER A 290 15.54 -1.05 -0.96
N VAL A 291 15.19 -1.77 0.10
CA VAL A 291 14.05 -1.49 0.96
C VAL A 291 14.57 -1.19 2.36
N SER A 292 14.24 -0.01 2.89
CA SER A 292 14.49 0.31 4.31
C SER A 292 13.39 -0.25 5.19
N VAL A 293 13.76 -0.86 6.32
CA VAL A 293 12.84 -1.35 7.35
C VAL A 293 12.89 -0.40 8.54
N ILE A 294 11.74 0.15 8.92
CA ILE A 294 11.59 1.10 10.01
C ILE A 294 10.80 0.46 11.15
N ASP A 295 11.28 0.60 12.38
CA ASP A 295 10.54 0.36 13.61
C ASP A 295 9.61 1.55 13.87
N THR A 296 8.30 1.31 13.78
CA THR A 296 7.30 2.39 13.87
C THR A 296 7.20 2.98 15.28
N LEU A 297 7.31 2.13 16.31
CA LEU A 297 7.25 2.57 17.71
C LEU A 297 8.48 3.40 18.10
N GLY A 298 9.67 2.94 17.71
CA GLY A 298 10.93 3.64 18.01
C GLY A 298 11.26 4.75 17.00
N ALA A 299 10.47 4.94 15.96
CA ALA A 299 10.68 5.89 14.86
C ALA A 299 12.14 5.86 14.33
N ARG A 300 12.67 4.67 14.05
CA ARG A 300 14.07 4.48 13.64
C ARG A 300 14.22 3.40 12.59
N LYS A 301 15.17 3.59 11.69
CA LYS A 301 15.55 2.56 10.71
C LYS A 301 16.27 1.40 11.40
N LEU A 302 15.89 0.16 11.05
CA LEU A 302 16.48 -1.06 11.53
C LEU A 302 17.49 -1.65 10.54
N ALA A 303 17.12 -1.69 9.24
CA ALA A 303 17.91 -2.34 8.21
C ALA A 303 17.63 -1.72 6.82
N ASP A 304 18.53 -2.00 5.89
CA ASP A 304 18.31 -1.88 4.47
C ASP A 304 18.47 -3.26 3.82
N ILE A 305 17.52 -3.68 3.00
CA ILE A 305 17.48 -4.96 2.30
C ILE A 305 17.70 -4.68 0.81
N ASN A 306 18.75 -5.24 0.21
CA ASN A 306 18.98 -5.11 -1.24
C ASN A 306 17.91 -5.89 -2.01
N VAL A 307 17.37 -5.27 -3.05
CA VAL A 307 16.34 -5.83 -3.94
C VAL A 307 16.77 -5.68 -5.40
N GLY A 308 15.84 -5.80 -6.36
CA GLY A 308 16.14 -5.52 -7.76
C GLY A 308 16.29 -4.03 -8.07
N GLU A 309 16.55 -3.70 -9.33
CA GLU A 309 16.79 -2.32 -9.76
C GLU A 309 15.49 -1.49 -9.85
N LEU A 310 15.54 -0.26 -9.32
CA LEU A 310 14.42 0.69 -9.26
C LEU A 310 13.16 0.09 -8.58
N PRO A 311 13.23 -0.28 -7.29
CA PRO A 311 12.03 -0.67 -6.56
C PRO A 311 11.05 0.50 -6.48
N TRP A 312 9.79 0.27 -6.91
CA TRP A 312 8.78 1.32 -7.03
C TRP A 312 7.87 1.42 -5.81
N GLY A 313 7.60 0.31 -5.16
CA GLY A 313 6.73 0.25 -4.00
C GLY A 313 6.87 -1.05 -3.21
N VAL A 314 5.99 -1.22 -2.23
CA VAL A 314 5.91 -2.42 -1.39
C VAL A 314 4.45 -2.72 -1.09
N VAL A 315 4.07 -3.99 -1.07
CA VAL A 315 2.85 -4.47 -0.41
C VAL A 315 3.19 -5.63 0.51
N ILE A 316 2.43 -5.79 1.59
CA ILE A 316 2.70 -6.80 2.63
C ILE A 316 1.41 -7.55 2.97
N GLN A 317 1.54 -8.88 3.05
CA GLN A 317 0.44 -9.76 3.44
C GLN A 317 0.98 -10.98 4.20
#